data_72c6da49541cc41eee87ce2be80013f6
#
_entry.id   72c6da49541cc41eee87ce2be80013f6
#
_cell.length_a   1.000
_cell.length_b   1.000
_cell.length_c   1.000
_cell.angle_alpha   90.00
_cell.angle_beta   90.00
_cell.angle_gamma   90.00
#
_symmetry.space_group_name_H-M   'P 1'
#
loop_
_entity.id
_entity.type
_entity.pdbx_description
1 polymer ?
#
loop_
_entity_poly.entity_id
_entity_poly.type
_entity_poly.pdbx_seq_one_letter_code
_entity_poly.pdbx_strand_id
1 'polypeptide(L)'
;FKKTKTKKGKTEEGAKGKTESVANRKKDALQPYARVITGKAKTMNGFFKVHNVEGRYYFEIPDSLFGRDVLIVNRIVKAPVDMQKRKVGYPGDQIGDEVIRFEKGNGDKLFVREISYIEHSSDTLGLYQAVLNSNVQPIIATFPLKTVRKEGETNNYVIDMTDYIRRDNKLFSFESRAKN
;
A
#
# COMPACT_ATOMS: atom_id res chain seq x y z
N PHE A 1 -52.29 -54.66 8.43
CA PHE A 1 -51.76 -53.40 9.03
C PHE A 1 -50.24 -53.48 9.05
N LYS A 2 -49.53 -52.85 8.07
CA LYS A 2 -48.07 -52.76 7.99
C LYS A 2 -47.62 -51.41 8.58
N LYS A 3 -46.78 -51.46 9.64
CA LYS A 3 -46.10 -50.32 10.23
C LYS A 3 -44.82 -50.01 9.38
N THR A 4 -44.74 -48.82 8.83
CA THR A 4 -43.55 -48.30 8.15
C THR A 4 -42.66 -47.61 9.18
N LYS A 5 -41.41 -48.05 9.32
CA LYS A 5 -40.37 -47.40 10.16
C LYS A 5 -39.65 -46.31 9.35
N THR A 6 -39.73 -45.08 9.82
CA THR A 6 -38.96 -43.96 9.30
C THR A 6 -37.55 -43.98 9.87
N LYS A 7 -36.55 -44.06 9.00
CA LYS A 7 -35.11 -43.88 9.35
C LYS A 7 -34.78 -42.41 9.51
N LYS A 8 -34.24 -42.02 10.66
CA LYS A 8 -33.59 -40.76 10.92
C LYS A 8 -32.25 -40.70 10.17
N GLY A 9 -32.12 -39.82 9.20
CA GLY A 9 -30.83 -39.44 8.64
C GLY A 9 -30.12 -38.49 9.58
N LYS A 10 -28.88 -38.80 9.90
CA LYS A 10 -27.95 -38.01 10.69
C LYS A 10 -27.12 -37.23 9.70
N THR A 11 -27.30 -35.90 9.65
CA THR A 11 -26.47 -34.99 8.85
C THR A 11 -25.29 -34.57 9.75
N GLU A 12 -24.10 -35.00 9.39
CA GLU A 12 -22.86 -34.43 9.90
C GLU A 12 -22.38 -33.39 8.88
N GLU A 13 -22.57 -32.12 9.20
CA GLU A 13 -21.86 -31.01 8.58
C GLU A 13 -21.49 -30.00 9.67
N GLY A 14 -20.22 -29.76 9.85
CA GLY A 14 -19.79 -28.64 10.66
C GLY A 14 -18.46 -28.81 11.37
N ALA A 15 -17.33 -28.83 10.66
CA ALA A 15 -16.04 -28.47 11.26
C ALA A 15 -14.92 -28.36 10.21
N LYS A 16 -14.93 -27.33 9.37
CA LYS A 16 -13.74 -26.95 8.55
C LYS A 16 -13.53 -25.45 8.35
N GLY A 17 -14.11 -24.60 9.20
CA GLY A 17 -14.03 -23.14 9.01
C GLY A 17 -13.19 -22.35 10.02
N LYS A 18 -12.50 -22.99 10.97
CA LYS A 18 -11.85 -22.24 12.07
C LYS A 18 -10.32 -22.22 12.10
N THR A 19 -9.64 -22.97 11.25
CA THR A 19 -8.17 -23.09 11.33
C THR A 19 -7.40 -22.10 10.47
N GLU A 20 -7.98 -21.56 9.42
CA GLU A 20 -7.29 -20.58 8.55
C GLU A 20 -7.24 -19.15 9.12
N SER A 21 -8.22 -18.75 9.92
CA SER A 21 -8.27 -17.39 10.47
C SER A 21 -7.27 -17.12 11.60
N VAL A 22 -6.83 -18.14 12.32
CA VAL A 22 -5.90 -18.00 13.46
C VAL A 22 -4.44 -17.99 13.02
N ALA A 23 -4.10 -18.73 11.97
CA ALA A 23 -2.75 -18.76 11.41
C ALA A 23 -2.41 -17.44 10.68
N ASN A 24 -3.39 -16.78 10.05
CA ASN A 24 -3.20 -15.50 9.38
C ASN A 24 -3.07 -14.35 10.39
N ARG A 25 -3.77 -14.37 11.52
CA ARG A 25 -3.66 -13.35 12.57
C ARG A 25 -2.28 -13.30 13.25
N LYS A 26 -1.53 -14.41 13.31
CA LYS A 26 -0.17 -14.44 13.87
C LYS A 26 0.89 -13.88 12.93
N LYS A 27 0.64 -13.80 11.62
CA LYS A 27 1.56 -13.20 10.63
C LYS A 27 1.51 -11.67 10.62
N ASP A 28 0.42 -11.08 11.07
CA ASP A 28 0.20 -9.62 11.06
C ASP A 28 0.53 -8.95 12.40
N ALA A 29 0.99 -9.68 13.42
CA ALA A 29 1.42 -9.09 14.67
C ALA A 29 2.73 -8.30 14.49
N LEU A 30 2.82 -7.11 15.11
CA LEU A 30 4.01 -6.28 15.12
C LEU A 30 5.22 -7.08 15.62
N GLN A 31 6.30 -7.05 14.85
CA GLN A 31 7.54 -7.75 15.16
C GLN A 31 8.57 -6.78 15.77
N PRO A 32 9.54 -7.26 16.56
CA PRO A 32 10.67 -6.44 16.98
C PRO A 32 11.40 -5.84 15.78
N TYR A 33 11.80 -4.57 15.86
CA TYR A 33 12.45 -3.83 14.76
C TYR A 33 13.66 -4.58 14.19
N ALA A 34 14.54 -5.09 15.06
CA ALA A 34 15.75 -5.82 14.65
C ALA A 34 15.45 -7.12 13.90
N ARG A 35 14.23 -7.66 14.01
CA ARG A 35 13.80 -8.85 13.28
C ARG A 35 13.36 -8.51 11.86
N VAL A 36 12.80 -7.32 11.65
CA VAL A 36 12.33 -6.84 10.34
C VAL A 36 13.49 -6.19 9.59
N ILE A 37 14.16 -5.25 10.24
CA ILE A 37 15.32 -4.53 9.69
C ILE A 37 16.58 -5.10 10.33
N THR A 38 17.14 -6.11 9.70
CA THR A 38 18.31 -6.82 10.20
C THR A 38 19.59 -6.04 9.93
N GLY A 39 20.71 -6.43 10.56
CA GLY A 39 22.02 -5.81 10.33
C GLY A 39 22.55 -5.91 8.89
N LYS A 40 21.90 -6.73 8.04
CA LYS A 40 22.22 -6.83 6.59
C LYS A 40 21.46 -5.80 5.75
N ALA A 41 20.61 -4.97 6.35
CA ALA A 41 19.83 -3.98 5.65
C ALA A 41 20.72 -2.91 5.00
N LYS A 42 20.51 -2.67 3.71
CA LYS A 42 21.01 -1.49 3.01
C LYS A 42 19.97 -0.39 3.14
N THR A 43 20.29 0.61 3.96
CA THR A 43 19.37 1.72 4.23
C THR A 43 19.68 2.90 3.33
N MET A 44 18.68 3.40 2.66
CA MET A 44 18.69 4.66 1.91
C MET A 44 17.93 5.70 2.71
N ASN A 45 18.61 6.79 3.07
CA ASN A 45 18.00 7.93 3.75
C ASN A 45 17.48 8.93 2.73
N GLY A 46 16.27 9.39 2.94
CA GLY A 46 15.60 10.38 2.10
C GLY A 46 14.50 11.07 2.89
N PHE A 47 13.40 11.41 2.23
CA PHE A 47 12.21 11.98 2.86
C PHE A 47 11.64 11.06 3.96
N PHE A 48 11.76 9.76 3.73
CA PHE A 48 11.65 8.67 4.72
C PHE A 48 12.73 7.63 4.43
N LYS A 49 12.97 6.69 5.36
CA LYS A 49 13.99 5.67 5.17
C LYS A 49 13.45 4.51 4.35
N VAL A 50 14.26 4.05 3.39
CA VAL A 50 13.98 2.83 2.60
C VAL A 50 15.06 1.80 2.91
N HIS A 51 14.64 0.63 3.38
CA HIS A 51 15.53 -0.47 3.71
C HIS A 51 15.40 -1.59 2.68
N ASN A 52 16.53 -2.01 2.11
CA ASN A 52 16.61 -3.24 1.34
C ASN A 52 17.23 -4.34 2.20
N VAL A 53 16.42 -5.33 2.55
CA VAL A 53 16.85 -6.51 3.33
C VAL A 53 16.72 -7.74 2.44
N GLU A 54 17.83 -8.21 1.91
CA GLU A 54 17.89 -9.41 1.06
C GLU A 54 16.88 -9.39 -0.11
N GLY A 55 16.74 -8.23 -0.76
CA GLY A 55 15.82 -8.02 -1.89
C GLY A 55 14.39 -7.67 -1.50
N ARG A 56 14.08 -7.53 -0.23
CA ARG A 56 12.81 -7.00 0.26
C ARG A 56 12.96 -5.52 0.56
N TYR A 57 11.94 -4.74 0.20
CA TYR A 57 11.91 -3.29 0.38
C TYR A 57 10.93 -2.92 1.48
N TYR A 58 11.46 -2.30 2.54
CA TYR A 58 10.68 -1.79 3.65
C TYR A 58 10.75 -0.27 3.68
N PHE A 59 9.60 0.37 3.80
CA PHE A 59 9.50 1.82 3.98
C PHE A 59 9.28 2.12 5.46
N GLU A 60 10.18 2.91 6.06
CA GLU A 60 10.09 3.41 7.42
C GLU A 60 9.62 4.85 7.37
N ILE A 61 8.34 5.06 7.67
CA ILE A 61 7.60 6.32 7.49
C ILE A 61 7.40 6.93 8.87
N PRO A 62 7.94 8.14 9.14
CA PRO A 62 7.73 8.84 10.41
C PRO A 62 6.29 9.36 10.51
N ASP A 63 5.76 9.43 11.73
CA ASP A 63 4.41 9.95 12.00
C ASP A 63 4.23 11.41 11.57
N SER A 64 5.30 12.18 11.52
CA SER A 64 5.30 13.57 11.01
C SER A 64 4.88 13.69 9.54
N LEU A 65 4.90 12.59 8.77
CA LEU A 65 4.43 12.55 7.37
C LEU A 65 2.96 12.17 7.25
N PHE A 66 2.32 11.71 8.32
CA PHE A 66 0.91 11.34 8.27
C PHE A 66 0.03 12.57 8.07
N GLY A 67 -0.97 12.44 7.22
CA GLY A 67 -1.86 13.54 6.86
C GLY A 67 -1.24 14.60 5.95
N ARG A 68 0.04 14.46 5.55
CA ARG A 68 0.70 15.35 4.58
C ARG A 68 0.62 14.79 3.18
N ASP A 69 0.51 15.70 2.22
CA ASP A 69 0.53 15.35 0.81
C ASP A 69 1.96 15.18 0.33
N VAL A 70 2.21 14.07 -0.33
CA VAL A 70 3.53 13.66 -0.83
C VAL A 70 3.44 13.46 -2.33
N LEU A 71 4.20 14.22 -3.10
CA LEU A 71 4.32 14.03 -4.53
C LEU A 71 5.31 12.89 -4.81
N ILE A 72 4.85 11.90 -5.56
CA ILE A 72 5.68 10.82 -6.10
C ILE A 72 5.88 11.09 -7.59
N VAL A 73 7.14 11.13 -8.03
CA VAL A 73 7.49 11.30 -9.44
C VAL A 73 8.29 10.08 -9.88
N ASN A 74 7.80 9.38 -10.89
CA ASN A 74 8.42 8.20 -11.45
C ASN A 74 9.22 8.56 -12.70
N ARG A 75 10.48 8.09 -12.75
CA ARG A 75 11.37 8.33 -13.90
C ARG A 75 12.03 7.05 -14.34
N ILE A 76 12.27 6.94 -15.66
CA ILE A 76 13.01 5.82 -16.24
C ILE A 76 14.49 5.95 -15.86
N VAL A 77 15.03 4.94 -15.21
CA VAL A 77 16.46 4.89 -14.87
C VAL A 77 17.28 4.32 -16.03
N LYS A 78 16.77 3.25 -16.67
CA LYS A 78 17.44 2.57 -17.79
C LYS A 78 16.40 2.20 -18.83
N ALA A 79 16.75 2.39 -20.09
CA ALA A 79 15.93 2.01 -21.23
C ALA A 79 16.79 1.28 -22.29
N PRO A 80 16.20 0.40 -23.12
CA PRO A 80 16.88 -0.16 -24.28
C PRO A 80 17.39 0.92 -25.24
N VAL A 81 18.53 0.67 -25.90
CA VAL A 81 19.19 1.65 -26.79
C VAL A 81 18.29 2.12 -27.92
N ASP A 82 17.42 1.26 -28.42
CA ASP A 82 16.51 1.59 -29.54
C ASP A 82 15.39 2.57 -29.16
N MET A 83 15.06 2.69 -27.88
CA MET A 83 14.05 3.64 -27.39
C MET A 83 14.53 5.09 -27.51
N GLN A 84 15.83 5.34 -27.44
CA GLN A 84 16.40 6.68 -27.61
C GLN A 84 16.10 7.29 -28.98
N LYS A 85 15.98 6.46 -30.01
CA LYS A 85 15.63 6.89 -31.38
C LYS A 85 14.19 7.38 -31.50
N ARG A 86 13.31 6.97 -30.60
CA ARG A 86 11.87 7.31 -30.61
C ARG A 86 11.52 8.60 -29.86
N LYS A 87 12.48 9.26 -29.25
CA LYS A 87 12.32 10.50 -28.41
C LYS A 87 11.37 10.32 -27.22
N VAL A 88 11.01 9.10 -26.86
CA VAL A 88 10.14 8.76 -25.72
C VAL A 88 10.72 7.54 -25.01
N GLY A 89 10.64 7.52 -23.70
CA GLY A 89 11.08 6.37 -22.91
C GLY A 89 12.59 6.28 -22.74
N TYR A 90 13.31 7.38 -22.79
CA TYR A 90 14.75 7.46 -22.52
C TYR A 90 15.05 7.57 -21.01
N PRO A 91 16.29 7.26 -20.57
CA PRO A 91 16.67 7.45 -19.18
C PRO A 91 16.49 8.90 -18.72
N GLY A 92 15.80 9.10 -17.59
CA GLY A 92 15.41 10.39 -17.05
C GLY A 92 13.99 10.83 -17.40
N ASP A 93 13.37 10.19 -18.39
CA ASP A 93 12.01 10.51 -18.80
C ASP A 93 11.00 10.22 -17.68
N GLN A 94 10.04 11.13 -17.47
CA GLN A 94 8.99 10.98 -16.49
C GLN A 94 7.87 10.09 -17.03
N ILE A 95 7.48 9.08 -16.26
CA ILE A 95 6.47 8.10 -16.66
C ILE A 95 5.18 8.20 -15.86
N GLY A 96 5.17 9.04 -14.84
CA GLY A 96 3.99 9.30 -14.02
C GLY A 96 4.32 10.13 -12.81
N ASP A 97 3.32 10.83 -12.30
CA ASP A 97 3.35 11.53 -11.03
C ASP A 97 1.99 11.38 -10.33
N GLU A 98 2.05 11.18 -9.02
CA GLU A 98 0.87 11.00 -8.18
C GLU A 98 1.06 11.73 -6.85
N VAL A 99 0.00 12.35 -6.34
CA VAL A 99 0.01 12.88 -4.98
C VAL A 99 -0.68 11.89 -4.06
N ILE A 100 0.02 11.50 -3.01
CA ILE A 100 -0.48 10.56 -2.02
C ILE A 100 -0.46 11.16 -0.61
N ARG A 101 -1.23 10.53 0.27
CA ARG A 101 -1.21 10.80 1.71
C ARG A 101 -1.14 9.48 2.47
N PHE A 102 -0.24 9.44 3.45
CA PHE A 102 -0.17 8.33 4.40
C PHE A 102 -1.13 8.58 5.55
N GLU A 103 -1.96 7.59 5.86
CA GLU A 103 -2.92 7.65 6.96
C GLU A 103 -2.82 6.40 7.82
N LYS A 104 -2.94 6.57 9.14
CA LYS A 104 -3.03 5.45 10.06
C LYS A 104 -4.42 4.84 9.97
N GLY A 105 -4.49 3.56 9.62
CA GLY A 105 -5.74 2.83 9.57
C GLY A 105 -6.13 2.23 10.93
N ASN A 106 -7.30 1.61 10.96
CA ASN A 106 -7.76 0.86 12.12
C ASN A 106 -6.88 -0.41 12.32
N GLY A 107 -6.44 -0.62 13.56
CA GLY A 107 -5.47 -1.67 13.89
C GLY A 107 -4.07 -1.34 13.35
N ASP A 108 -3.25 -2.40 13.18
CA ASP A 108 -1.87 -2.26 12.74
C ASP A 108 -1.78 -2.16 11.20
N LYS A 109 -2.43 -1.12 10.63
CA LYS A 109 -2.47 -0.89 9.18
C LYS A 109 -2.13 0.56 8.85
N LEU A 110 -1.50 0.74 7.69
CA LEU A 110 -1.24 2.02 7.07
C LEU A 110 -1.98 2.07 5.74
N PHE A 111 -2.71 3.15 5.51
CA PHE A 111 -3.39 3.43 4.26
C PHE A 111 -2.58 4.39 3.41
N VAL A 112 -2.59 4.17 2.12
CA VAL A 112 -2.12 5.12 1.11
C VAL A 112 -3.34 5.62 0.35
N ARG A 113 -3.61 6.90 0.47
CA ARG A 113 -4.71 7.58 -0.20
C ARG A 113 -4.17 8.38 -1.36
N GLU A 114 -4.85 8.34 -2.48
CA GLU A 114 -4.60 9.24 -3.60
C GLU A 114 -5.29 10.58 -3.37
N ILE A 115 -4.58 11.67 -3.66
CA ILE A 115 -5.08 13.03 -3.53
C ILE A 115 -5.21 13.64 -4.92
N SER A 116 -6.43 13.93 -5.33
CA SER A 116 -6.69 14.65 -6.57
C SER A 116 -6.96 16.12 -6.27
N TYR A 117 -6.26 17.01 -6.98
CA TYR A 117 -6.46 18.47 -6.90
C TYR A 117 -7.23 19.02 -8.11
N ILE A 118 -7.74 18.15 -8.98
CA ILE A 118 -8.34 18.54 -10.27
C ILE A 118 -9.67 19.29 -10.10
N GLU A 119 -10.34 19.06 -8.97
CA GLU A 119 -11.65 19.66 -8.70
C GLU A 119 -11.58 20.64 -7.53
N HIS A 120 -11.19 21.87 -7.83
CA HIS A 120 -11.34 23.00 -6.92
C HIS A 120 -12.52 23.87 -7.34
N SER A 121 -13.54 23.95 -6.49
CA SER A 121 -14.56 24.98 -6.60
C SER A 121 -14.14 26.19 -5.76
N SER A 122 -14.02 27.35 -6.38
CA SER A 122 -13.82 28.64 -5.70
C SER A 122 -15.11 29.21 -5.11
N ASP A 123 -16.23 28.49 -5.27
CA ASP A 123 -17.55 28.90 -4.82
C ASP A 123 -17.78 28.56 -3.35
N THR A 124 -17.86 29.60 -2.51
CA THR A 124 -18.14 29.47 -1.06
C THR A 124 -19.64 29.30 -0.74
N LEU A 125 -20.53 29.28 -1.72
CA LEU A 125 -21.99 29.30 -1.56
C LEU A 125 -22.67 27.91 -1.55
N GLY A 126 -21.95 26.84 -1.19
CA GLY A 126 -22.55 25.51 -1.00
C GLY A 126 -22.13 24.47 -2.05
N LEU A 127 -21.71 24.85 -3.25
CA LEU A 127 -21.14 23.93 -4.24
C LEU A 127 -19.82 23.32 -3.77
N TYR A 128 -19.03 24.05 -2.98
CA TYR A 128 -17.77 23.55 -2.42
C TYR A 128 -17.97 22.29 -1.58
N GLN A 129 -18.98 22.26 -0.71
CA GLN A 129 -19.28 21.07 0.10
C GLN A 129 -19.79 19.90 -0.76
N ALA A 130 -20.56 20.17 -1.81
CA ALA A 130 -21.00 19.14 -2.74
C ALA A 130 -19.82 18.55 -3.54
N VAL A 131 -18.88 19.38 -3.97
CA VAL A 131 -17.65 18.95 -4.64
C VAL A 131 -16.76 18.15 -3.70
N LEU A 132 -16.56 18.58 -2.45
CA LEU A 132 -15.82 17.81 -1.44
C LEU A 132 -16.46 16.45 -1.15
N ASN A 133 -17.78 16.40 -1.08
CA ASN A 133 -18.52 15.17 -0.80
C ASN A 133 -18.55 14.21 -2.02
N SER A 134 -18.48 14.73 -3.22
CA SER A 134 -18.41 13.94 -4.46
C SER A 134 -16.98 13.49 -4.79
N ASN A 135 -15.98 14.22 -4.32
CA ASN A 135 -14.56 13.95 -4.58
C ASN A 135 -13.98 13.01 -3.52
N VAL A 136 -14.37 11.73 -3.60
CA VAL A 136 -13.87 10.70 -2.70
C VAL A 136 -12.41 10.41 -3.05
N GLN A 137 -11.50 10.79 -2.15
CA GLN A 137 -10.08 10.44 -2.28
C GLN A 137 -9.89 8.95 -1.97
N PRO A 138 -9.65 8.09 -2.96
CA PRO A 138 -9.65 6.64 -2.76
C PRO A 138 -8.43 6.17 -1.96
N ILE A 139 -8.62 5.12 -1.17
CA ILE A 139 -7.51 4.35 -0.62
C ILE A 139 -7.01 3.42 -1.73
N ILE A 140 -5.82 3.70 -2.25
CA ILE A 140 -5.23 2.93 -3.37
C ILE A 140 -4.41 1.74 -2.88
N ALA A 141 -3.96 1.76 -1.63
CA ALA A 141 -3.24 0.64 -1.04
C ALA A 141 -3.41 0.60 0.48
N THR A 142 -3.33 -0.61 1.02
CA THR A 142 -3.36 -0.88 2.47
C THR A 142 -2.23 -1.82 2.82
N PHE A 143 -1.40 -1.42 3.78
CA PHE A 143 -0.25 -2.20 4.21
C PHE A 143 -0.38 -2.57 5.70
N PRO A 144 -0.20 -3.85 6.08
CA PRO A 144 -0.01 -4.21 7.47
C PRO A 144 1.33 -3.66 7.97
N LEU A 145 1.33 -3.09 9.16
CA LEU A 145 2.56 -2.67 9.83
C LEU A 145 3.39 -3.89 10.19
N LYS A 146 4.66 -3.88 9.90
CA LYS A 146 5.60 -4.94 10.29
C LYS A 146 6.20 -4.67 11.66
N THR A 147 6.53 -3.42 11.92
CA THR A 147 7.07 -2.96 13.20
C THR A 147 6.88 -1.46 13.33
N VAL A 148 6.97 -0.98 14.57
CA VAL A 148 7.01 0.44 14.90
C VAL A 148 8.27 0.69 15.71
N ARG A 149 9.07 1.67 15.31
CA ARG A 149 10.26 2.10 16.03
C ARG A 149 10.05 3.49 16.58
N LYS A 150 10.29 3.65 17.88
CA LYS A 150 10.32 4.95 18.50
C LYS A 150 11.73 5.54 18.42
N GLU A 151 11.86 6.73 17.87
CA GLU A 151 13.11 7.47 17.76
C GLU A 151 12.91 8.88 18.34
N GLY A 152 13.34 9.06 19.61
CA GLY A 152 12.98 10.25 20.38
C GLY A 152 11.48 10.32 20.65
N GLU A 153 10.84 11.40 20.23
CA GLU A 153 9.39 11.59 20.33
C GLU A 153 8.62 11.10 19.11
N THR A 154 9.32 10.79 18.02
CA THR A 154 8.71 10.37 16.73
C THR A 154 8.55 8.86 16.68
N ASN A 155 7.39 8.40 16.20
CA ASN A 155 7.19 7.00 15.88
C ASN A 155 7.40 6.78 14.38
N ASN A 156 8.23 5.82 14.03
CA ASN A 156 8.48 5.42 12.66
C ASN A 156 7.76 4.09 12.39
N TYR A 157 6.91 4.07 11.37
CA TYR A 157 6.08 2.94 10.99
C TYR A 157 6.68 2.22 9.80
N VAL A 158 6.94 0.93 9.95
CA VAL A 158 7.58 0.13 8.90
C VAL A 158 6.56 -0.75 8.19
N ILE A 159 6.49 -0.62 6.87
CA ILE A 159 5.66 -1.42 5.99
C ILE A 159 6.52 -2.17 4.96
N ASP A 160 6.02 -3.31 4.49
CA ASP A 160 6.64 -4.09 3.42
C ASP A 160 6.03 -3.68 2.08
N MET A 161 6.82 -3.03 1.26
CA MET A 161 6.44 -2.56 -0.07
C MET A 161 6.85 -3.51 -1.20
N THR A 162 7.51 -4.63 -0.88
CA THR A 162 8.16 -5.52 -1.86
C THR A 162 7.21 -5.98 -2.95
N ASP A 163 6.08 -6.56 -2.56
CA ASP A 163 5.12 -7.09 -3.52
C ASP A 163 4.39 -5.99 -4.28
N TYR A 164 4.16 -4.85 -3.63
CA TYR A 164 3.51 -3.71 -4.27
C TYR A 164 4.39 -3.10 -5.36
N ILE A 165 5.69 -2.93 -5.11
CA ILE A 165 6.65 -2.39 -6.10
C ILE A 165 6.84 -3.35 -7.28
N ARG A 166 6.75 -4.67 -7.05
CA ARG A 166 6.97 -5.70 -8.09
C ARG A 166 5.76 -5.94 -8.98
N ARG A 167 4.58 -5.60 -8.52
CA ARG A 167 3.34 -5.78 -9.30
C ARG A 167 2.98 -4.50 -10.03
N ASP A 168 2.16 -4.65 -11.04
CA ASP A 168 1.51 -3.51 -11.66
C ASP A 168 0.62 -2.79 -10.64
N ASN A 169 0.83 -1.50 -10.48
CA ASN A 169 0.13 -0.68 -9.52
C ASN A 169 0.06 0.78 -9.98
N LYS A 170 -0.82 1.58 -9.37
CA LYS A 170 -1.05 2.95 -9.78
C LYS A 170 0.12 3.89 -9.50
N LEU A 171 0.91 3.64 -8.44
CA LEU A 171 1.96 4.56 -8.02
C LEU A 171 3.27 4.45 -8.81
N PHE A 172 3.65 3.22 -9.23
CA PHE A 172 5.00 2.93 -9.74
C PHE A 172 5.01 2.32 -11.15
N SER A 173 3.83 2.08 -11.74
CA SER A 173 3.73 1.49 -13.06
C SER A 173 3.52 2.53 -14.14
N PHE A 174 3.86 2.16 -15.36
CA PHE A 174 3.50 2.95 -16.53
C PHE A 174 1.99 3.09 -16.65
N GLU A 175 1.53 4.24 -17.12
CA GLU A 175 0.15 4.40 -17.52
C GLU A 175 -0.25 3.37 -18.57
N SER A 176 -1.53 3.00 -18.59
CA SER A 176 -2.06 1.97 -19.51
C SER A 176 -1.75 2.27 -20.98
N ARG A 177 -1.66 3.54 -21.37
CA ARG A 177 -1.32 3.99 -22.72
C ARG A 177 0.14 3.69 -23.10
N ALA A 178 1.04 3.57 -22.12
CA ALA A 178 2.45 3.30 -22.36
C ALA A 178 2.78 1.80 -22.42
N LYS A 179 1.78 0.93 -22.17
CA LYS A 179 1.92 -0.54 -22.15
C LYS A 179 1.60 -1.21 -23.50
N ASN A 180 1.10 -0.46 -24.49
CA ASN A 180 0.72 -0.95 -25.82
C ASN A 180 1.80 -0.67 -26.87
#